data_fcb2544db3feb7a87343d2cf8f5a366e
#
_entry.id   fcb2544db3feb7a87343d2cf8f5a366e
#
_cell.length_a   1.000
_cell.length_b   1.000
_cell.length_c   1.000
_cell.angle_alpha   90.00
_cell.angle_beta   90.00
_cell.angle_gamma   90.00
#
_symmetry.space_group_name_H-M   'P 1'
#
loop_
_entity.id
_entity.type
_entity.pdbx_description
1 polymer ?
#
loop_
_entity_poly.entity_id
_entity_poly.type
_entity_poly.pdbx_seq_one_letter_code
_entity_poly.pdbx_strand_id
1 'polypeptide(L)'
;SRFRTKFACEVKNFDVGNFMDRKEARKLDPFSQYAMVVADEAIADANLPVNDMNPDRVGVIWGSGIGGLLTFQEEVRSFAAGDGTPRFNPFFIPKMIPDLSAGHISIKYGFRGPN
;
A
#
# COMPACT_ATOMS: atom_id res chain seq x y z
N SER A 1 22.82 -0.25 18.23
CA SER A 1 22.37 0.66 17.19
C SER A 1 23.15 1.98 17.26
N ARG A 2 23.61 2.49 16.10
CA ARG A 2 24.30 3.79 15.98
C ARG A 2 23.31 4.97 15.89
N PHE A 3 22.03 4.69 15.74
CA PHE A 3 21.00 5.73 15.67
C PHE A 3 20.69 6.31 17.04
N ARG A 4 20.38 7.60 17.10
CA ARG A 4 19.99 8.30 18.33
C ARG A 4 18.63 7.81 18.84
N THR A 5 17.67 7.64 17.93
CA THR A 5 16.35 7.09 18.26
C THR A 5 16.45 5.58 18.47
N LYS A 6 15.91 5.10 19.59
CA LYS A 6 16.00 3.70 20.02
C LYS A 6 14.66 2.97 20.08
N PHE A 7 13.60 3.64 19.69
CA PHE A 7 12.24 3.09 19.69
C PHE A 7 11.52 3.40 18.38
N ALA A 8 10.56 2.56 18.04
CA ALA A 8 9.65 2.74 16.93
C ALA A 8 8.30 2.07 17.26
N CYS A 9 7.25 2.52 16.59
CA CYS A 9 5.96 1.85 16.61
C CYS A 9 5.91 0.88 15.41
N GLU A 10 5.97 -0.40 15.70
CA GLU A 10 5.96 -1.45 14.69
C GLU A 10 4.56 -2.07 14.58
N VAL A 11 4.13 -2.37 13.37
CA VAL A 11 2.95 -3.23 13.14
C VAL A 11 3.40 -4.67 13.33
N LYS A 12 2.91 -5.31 14.42
CA LYS A 12 3.26 -6.68 14.78
C LYS A 12 2.16 -7.66 14.40
N ASN A 13 2.54 -8.91 14.09
CA ASN A 13 1.61 -10.01 13.82
C ASN A 13 0.65 -9.74 12.66
N PHE A 14 1.04 -8.92 11.70
CA PHE A 14 0.26 -8.66 10.51
C PHE A 14 0.53 -9.75 9.46
N ASP A 15 -0.49 -10.52 9.16
CA ASP A 15 -0.48 -11.46 8.04
C ASP A 15 -1.54 -11.01 7.03
N VAL A 16 -1.08 -10.44 5.94
CA VAL A 16 -1.94 -9.95 4.85
C VAL A 16 -2.84 -11.02 4.24
N GLY A 17 -2.43 -12.30 4.32
CA GLY A 17 -3.20 -13.43 3.82
C GLY A 17 -4.53 -13.64 4.54
N ASN A 18 -4.71 -13.05 5.74
CA ASN A 18 -5.98 -13.07 6.46
C ASN A 18 -7.00 -12.04 5.92
N PHE A 19 -6.56 -11.09 5.10
CA PHE A 19 -7.36 -9.94 4.67
C PHE A 19 -7.55 -9.86 3.15
N MET A 20 -6.59 -10.35 2.38
CA MET A 20 -6.67 -10.28 0.92
C MET A 20 -5.98 -11.47 0.24
N ASP A 21 -6.33 -11.69 -1.03
CA ASP A 21 -5.70 -12.73 -1.85
C ASP A 21 -4.19 -12.50 -2.00
N ARG A 22 -3.43 -13.59 -1.98
CA ARG A 22 -1.96 -13.54 -2.08
C ARG A 22 -1.45 -12.94 -3.39
N LYS A 23 -2.19 -13.08 -4.50
CA LYS A 23 -1.78 -12.50 -5.79
C LYS A 23 -1.94 -10.99 -5.76
N GLU A 24 -3.02 -10.49 -5.15
CA GLU A 24 -3.23 -9.05 -4.95
C GLU A 24 -2.19 -8.48 -3.97
N ALA A 25 -1.97 -9.16 -2.84
CA ALA A 25 -0.97 -8.73 -1.86
C ALA A 25 0.44 -8.56 -2.46
N ARG A 26 0.84 -9.44 -3.38
CA ARG A 26 2.16 -9.37 -4.05
C ARG A 26 2.35 -8.14 -4.95
N LYS A 27 1.26 -7.51 -5.38
CA LYS A 27 1.31 -6.28 -6.19
C LYS A 27 1.50 -5.03 -5.33
N LEU A 28 1.38 -5.15 -4.01
CA LEU A 28 1.39 -4.07 -3.05
C LEU A 28 2.63 -4.15 -2.16
N ASP A 29 3.24 -3.00 -1.86
CA ASP A 29 4.20 -2.88 -0.76
C ASP A 29 3.45 -2.92 0.59
N PRO A 30 4.08 -3.32 1.70
CA PRO A 30 3.44 -3.37 3.01
C PRO A 30 2.65 -2.11 3.40
N PHE A 31 3.14 -0.91 3.08
CA PHE A 31 2.39 0.32 3.42
C PHE A 31 1.03 0.40 2.71
N SER A 32 0.96 -0.07 1.46
CA SER A 32 -0.31 -0.15 0.72
C SER A 32 -1.19 -1.29 1.21
N GLN A 33 -0.60 -2.41 1.64
CA GLN A 33 -1.35 -3.50 2.26
C GLN A 33 -2.04 -3.03 3.53
N TYR A 34 -1.34 -2.30 4.40
CA TYR A 34 -1.93 -1.69 5.61
C TYR A 34 -3.07 -0.74 5.24
N ALA A 35 -2.85 0.15 4.26
CA ALA A 35 -3.86 1.09 3.82
C ALA A 35 -5.15 0.41 3.36
N MET A 36 -5.03 -0.67 2.58
CA MET A 36 -6.18 -1.43 2.11
C MET A 36 -6.96 -2.09 3.25
N VAL A 37 -6.26 -2.72 4.19
CA VAL A 37 -6.90 -3.40 5.32
C VAL A 37 -7.63 -2.41 6.23
N VAL A 38 -6.97 -1.32 6.62
CA VAL A 38 -7.62 -0.35 7.51
C VAL A 38 -8.73 0.44 6.82
N ALA A 39 -8.66 0.63 5.49
CA ALA A 39 -9.78 1.21 4.73
C ALA A 39 -11.00 0.29 4.73
N ASP A 40 -10.79 -1.02 4.56
CA ASP A 40 -11.86 -2.01 4.63
C ASP A 40 -12.53 -2.01 6.01
N GLU A 41 -11.72 -2.02 7.06
CA GLU A 41 -12.22 -1.97 8.44
C GLU A 41 -12.99 -0.68 8.72
N ALA A 42 -12.45 0.48 8.30
CA ALA A 42 -13.11 1.76 8.52
C ALA A 42 -14.46 1.89 7.79
N ILE A 43 -14.52 1.40 6.54
CA ILE A 43 -15.77 1.41 5.74
C ILE A 43 -16.80 0.48 6.35
N ALA A 44 -16.38 -0.70 6.82
CA ALA A 44 -17.26 -1.66 7.49
C ALA A 44 -17.76 -1.11 8.83
N ASP A 45 -16.89 -0.54 9.66
CA ASP A 45 -17.24 0.03 10.97
C ASP A 45 -18.21 1.22 10.84
N ALA A 46 -18.00 2.05 9.83
CA ALA A 46 -18.88 3.18 9.52
C ALA A 46 -20.22 2.77 8.89
N ASN A 47 -20.41 1.50 8.52
CA ASN A 47 -21.57 1.00 7.78
C ASN A 47 -21.87 1.87 6.54
N LEU A 48 -20.81 2.27 5.81
CA LEU A 48 -20.98 3.14 4.64
C LEU A 48 -21.77 2.41 3.54
N PRO A 49 -22.88 3.00 3.04
CA PRO A 49 -23.68 2.41 1.97
C PRO A 49 -22.99 2.62 0.60
N VAL A 50 -21.82 2.02 0.39
CA VAL A 50 -20.94 2.28 -0.76
C VAL A 50 -21.69 2.17 -2.09
N ASN A 51 -22.61 1.21 -2.21
CA ASN A 51 -23.39 0.99 -3.45
C ASN A 51 -24.47 2.05 -3.71
N ASP A 52 -24.87 2.78 -2.66
CA ASP A 52 -25.94 3.81 -2.74
C ASP A 52 -25.38 5.24 -2.75
N MET A 53 -24.06 5.37 -2.64
CA MET A 53 -23.39 6.67 -2.65
C MET A 53 -23.12 7.14 -4.09
N ASN A 54 -23.11 8.46 -4.31
CA ASN A 54 -22.60 9.00 -5.55
C ASN A 54 -21.07 8.93 -5.56
N PRO A 55 -20.45 8.04 -6.35
CA PRO A 55 -19.01 7.81 -6.31
C PRO A 55 -18.19 9.03 -6.75
N ASP A 56 -18.76 9.94 -7.55
CA ASP A 56 -18.06 11.15 -7.99
C ASP A 56 -17.89 12.19 -6.87
N ARG A 57 -18.60 12.01 -5.76
CA ARG A 57 -18.52 12.86 -4.57
C ARG A 57 -17.73 12.25 -3.43
N VAL A 58 -17.14 11.08 -3.64
CA VAL A 58 -16.32 10.39 -2.62
C VAL A 58 -14.88 10.40 -3.06
N GLY A 59 -14.06 11.13 -2.31
CA GLY A 59 -12.60 11.17 -2.51
C GLY A 59 -11.89 10.31 -1.48
N VAL A 60 -10.63 9.98 -1.76
CA VAL A 60 -9.74 9.24 -0.87
C VAL A 60 -8.47 10.05 -0.66
N ILE A 61 -8.19 10.40 0.58
CA ILE A 61 -6.94 11.06 0.95
C ILE A 61 -6.17 10.14 1.88
N TRP A 62 -4.97 9.74 1.46
CA TRP A 62 -4.11 8.86 2.22
C TRP A 62 -2.69 9.41 2.28
N GLY A 63 -2.16 9.60 3.47
CA GLY A 63 -0.80 10.09 3.69
C GLY A 63 0.18 8.92 3.88
N SER A 64 1.32 9.00 3.22
CA SER A 64 2.47 8.12 3.44
C SER A 64 3.74 8.96 3.56
N GLY A 65 4.63 8.59 4.51
CA GLY A 65 5.87 9.33 4.71
C GLY A 65 6.83 9.25 3.52
N ILE A 66 7.02 8.03 2.96
CA ILE A 66 8.01 7.78 1.90
C ILE A 66 7.44 6.85 0.81
N GLY A 67 6.43 6.02 1.13
CA GLY A 67 5.92 4.98 0.24
C GLY A 67 6.71 3.67 0.38
N GLY A 68 6.90 2.95 -0.74
CA GLY A 68 7.46 1.61 -0.80
C GLY A 68 8.97 1.54 -0.65
N LEU A 69 9.52 2.08 0.44
CA LEU A 69 10.97 2.08 0.68
C LEU A 69 11.57 0.68 0.79
N LEU A 70 10.83 -0.29 1.34
CA LEU A 70 11.26 -1.68 1.41
C LEU A 70 11.38 -2.30 0.03
N THR A 71 10.38 -2.12 -0.81
CA THR A 71 10.40 -2.56 -2.22
C THR A 71 11.58 -1.92 -2.95
N PHE A 72 11.81 -0.62 -2.78
CA PHE A 72 12.95 0.08 -3.39
C PHE A 72 14.28 -0.53 -2.95
N GLN A 73 14.47 -0.74 -1.65
CA GLN A 73 15.68 -1.33 -1.11
C GLN A 73 15.94 -2.74 -1.66
N GLU A 74 14.92 -3.58 -1.73
CA GLU A 74 15.01 -4.95 -2.24
C GLU A 74 15.39 -4.99 -3.71
N GLU A 75 14.74 -4.19 -4.55
CA GLU A 75 15.02 -4.11 -5.99
C GLU A 75 16.44 -3.60 -6.26
N VAL A 76 16.88 -2.54 -5.58
CA VAL A 76 18.23 -1.99 -5.72
C VAL A 76 19.29 -3.00 -5.25
N ARG A 77 19.06 -3.67 -4.11
CA ARG A 77 19.97 -4.70 -3.61
C ARG A 77 20.07 -5.89 -4.56
N SER A 78 18.95 -6.34 -5.09
CA SER A 78 18.89 -7.44 -6.06
C SER A 78 19.67 -7.08 -7.33
N PHE A 79 19.48 -5.88 -7.86
CA PHE A 79 20.22 -5.39 -9.02
C PHE A 79 21.73 -5.28 -8.73
N ALA A 80 22.12 -4.71 -7.61
CA ALA A 80 23.53 -4.51 -7.24
C ALA A 80 24.28 -5.84 -6.97
N ALA A 81 23.57 -6.86 -6.49
CA ALA A 81 24.12 -8.20 -6.25
C ALA A 81 24.10 -9.11 -7.49
N GLY A 82 23.46 -8.68 -8.56
CA GLY A 82 23.29 -9.44 -9.80
C GLY A 82 24.46 -9.29 -10.79
N ASP A 83 24.22 -9.75 -12.00
CA ASP A 83 25.17 -9.72 -13.12
C ASP A 83 25.17 -8.39 -13.91
N GLY A 84 24.50 -7.35 -13.39
CA GLY A 84 24.30 -6.07 -14.06
C GLY A 84 23.15 -6.05 -15.07
N THR A 85 22.47 -7.17 -15.28
CA THR A 85 21.28 -7.21 -16.12
C THR A 85 20.08 -6.61 -15.38
N PRO A 86 19.43 -5.55 -15.89
CA PRO A 86 18.30 -4.92 -15.22
C PRO A 86 17.06 -5.83 -15.29
N ARG A 87 16.75 -6.50 -14.19
CA ARG A 87 15.59 -7.38 -14.01
C ARG A 87 14.75 -6.86 -12.86
N PHE A 88 14.05 -5.74 -13.09
CA PHE A 88 13.17 -5.17 -12.08
C PHE A 88 11.76 -5.77 -12.15
N ASN A 89 11.12 -5.87 -10.98
CA ASN A 89 9.72 -6.27 -10.90
C ASN A 89 8.84 -5.30 -11.70
N PRO A 90 7.95 -5.77 -12.60
CA PRO A 90 7.03 -4.89 -13.34
C PRO A 90 6.17 -3.98 -12.44
N PHE A 91 5.93 -4.42 -11.21
CA PHE A 91 5.20 -3.63 -10.22
C PHE A 91 6.10 -2.74 -9.35
N PHE A 92 7.40 -2.63 -9.66
CA PHE A 92 8.35 -1.87 -8.84
C PHE A 92 7.88 -0.43 -8.62
N ILE A 93 7.61 0.30 -9.70
CA ILE A 93 7.15 1.70 -9.60
C ILE A 93 5.77 1.79 -8.92
N PRO A 94 4.73 1.03 -9.33
CA PRO A 94 3.44 1.03 -8.63
C PRO A 94 3.54 0.71 -7.14
N LYS A 95 4.44 -0.18 -6.72
CA LYS A 95 4.63 -0.50 -5.30
C LYS A 95 5.32 0.62 -4.52
N MET A 96 6.12 1.44 -5.19
CA MET A 96 6.93 2.45 -4.54
C MET A 96 6.19 3.78 -4.33
N ILE A 97 5.33 4.17 -5.27
CA ILE A 97 4.68 5.50 -5.28
C ILE A 97 3.69 5.64 -4.12
N PRO A 98 3.84 6.69 -3.25
CA PRO A 98 3.04 6.84 -2.04
C PRO A 98 1.54 7.02 -2.27
N ASP A 99 1.14 7.70 -3.33
CA ASP A 99 -0.26 8.03 -3.66
C ASP A 99 -1.06 6.83 -4.18
N LEU A 100 -0.38 5.76 -4.60
CA LEU A 100 -1.08 4.56 -5.06
C LEU A 100 -1.91 3.86 -3.99
N SER A 101 -1.63 4.07 -2.71
CA SER A 101 -2.52 3.59 -1.64
C SER A 101 -3.93 4.19 -1.76
N ALA A 102 -4.02 5.52 -1.97
CA ALA A 102 -5.30 6.17 -2.23
C ALA A 102 -5.94 5.68 -3.53
N GLY A 103 -5.14 5.52 -4.58
CA GLY A 103 -5.58 4.98 -5.87
C GLY A 103 -6.15 3.57 -5.75
N HIS A 104 -5.50 2.66 -5.04
CA HIS A 104 -5.99 1.30 -4.83
C HIS A 104 -7.31 1.26 -4.05
N ILE A 105 -7.47 2.09 -3.01
CA ILE A 105 -8.72 2.22 -2.28
C ILE A 105 -9.83 2.73 -3.21
N SER A 106 -9.55 3.78 -3.98
CA SER A 106 -10.49 4.34 -4.96
C SER A 106 -10.94 3.31 -6.00
N ILE A 107 -10.01 2.53 -6.55
CA ILE A 107 -10.31 1.47 -7.52
C ILE A 107 -11.18 0.38 -6.87
N LYS A 108 -10.84 -0.05 -5.67
CA LYS A 108 -11.57 -1.12 -4.97
C LYS A 108 -13.04 -0.77 -4.72
N TYR A 109 -13.30 0.45 -4.31
CA TYR A 109 -14.65 0.92 -3.96
C TYR A 109 -15.36 1.70 -5.06
N GLY A 110 -14.69 1.92 -6.20
CA GLY A 110 -15.24 2.69 -7.30
C GLY A 110 -15.37 4.19 -7.03
N PHE A 111 -14.65 4.72 -6.03
CA PHE A 111 -14.67 6.14 -5.71
C PHE A 111 -13.95 6.94 -6.78
N ARG A 112 -14.57 8.05 -7.24
CA ARG A 112 -14.10 8.85 -8.37
C ARG A 112 -13.94 10.33 -8.03
N GLY A 113 -14.07 10.69 -6.78
CA GLY A 113 -13.73 12.02 -6.29
C GLY A 113 -12.22 12.23 -6.20
N PRO A 114 -11.78 13.37 -5.69
CA PRO A 114 -10.35 13.68 -5.54
C PRO A 114 -9.60 12.65 -4.70
N ASN A 115 -8.36 12.35 -5.12
CA ASN A 115 -7.42 11.54 -4.32
C ASN A 115 -5.98 12.05 -4.50
#